data_6a2427194144eabc555016ea96bf165e
#
_entry.id   6a2427194144eabc555016ea96bf165e
#
_cell.length_a   1.000
_cell.length_b   1.000
_cell.length_c   1.000
_cell.angle_alpha   90.00
_cell.angle_beta   90.00
_cell.angle_gamma   90.00
#
_symmetry.space_group_name_H-M   'P 1'
#
loop_
_entity.id
_entity.type
_entity.pdbx_description
1 polymer ?
#
loop_
_entity_poly.entity_id
_entity_poly.type
_entity_poly.pdbx_seq_one_letter_code
_entity_poly.pdbx_strand_id
1 'polypeptide(L)'
;IADYKINAIVIYFCYISCFFNPLQAGDETWWSMTGLYTADAESTLVQTTRLLLLLSLASLLVILAVVIVVLRQMLRPVQRVARAADEIASGNLEIQLDVSRHDEIGLLAGSFQTMTENLRAIIQDIDYMLDEMSVGNFCINTREEARYVGEYGRILDSIRRINRTLSHTLRQIDGAANHVFSGSEQASVGAQSMAQGATEQASAIQELA
;
A
#
# COMPACT_ATOMS: atom_id res chain seq x y z
N ILE A 1 61.60 -66.24 23.69
CA ILE A 1 60.60 -66.08 24.75
C ILE A 1 59.82 -64.89 24.37
N ALA A 2 58.63 -65.13 23.74
CA ALA A 2 57.75 -64.08 23.30
C ALA A 2 56.78 -63.71 24.42
N ASP A 3 56.90 -62.49 24.97
CA ASP A 3 55.97 -61.91 25.88
C ASP A 3 54.67 -61.61 25.09
N TYR A 4 53.74 -62.57 25.12
CA TYR A 4 52.34 -62.29 24.70
C TYR A 4 51.62 -61.67 25.87
N LYS A 5 51.60 -60.35 25.94
CA LYS A 5 50.62 -59.60 26.75
C LYS A 5 49.22 -59.81 26.19
N ILE A 6 48.47 -60.78 26.70
CA ILE A 6 47.07 -60.92 26.47
C ILE A 6 46.39 -59.85 27.33
N ASN A 7 46.07 -58.69 26.74
CA ASN A 7 45.58 -57.55 27.53
C ASN A 7 44.09 -57.62 27.90
N ALA A 8 43.28 -58.40 27.28
CA ALA A 8 41.90 -58.78 27.66
C ALA A 8 41.30 -59.72 26.58
N ILE A 9 40.53 -60.71 26.98
CA ILE A 9 39.72 -61.52 26.06
C ILE A 9 38.29 -61.13 26.22
N VAL A 10 37.67 -60.70 25.13
CA VAL A 10 36.22 -60.37 25.09
C VAL A 10 35.53 -61.54 24.43
N ILE A 11 34.61 -62.19 25.12
CA ILE A 11 33.81 -63.26 24.58
C ILE A 11 32.34 -62.80 24.61
N TYR A 12 31.73 -62.78 23.44
CA TYR A 12 30.31 -62.49 23.31
C TYR A 12 29.52 -63.78 23.47
N PHE A 13 28.87 -63.97 24.62
CA PHE A 13 27.79 -64.93 24.77
C PHE A 13 26.47 -64.24 24.52
N CYS A 14 25.53 -64.93 23.87
CA CYS A 14 24.19 -64.39 23.62
C CYS A 14 23.63 -63.64 24.83
N TYR A 15 23.53 -62.28 24.74
CA TYR A 15 23.03 -61.35 25.77
C TYR A 15 23.99 -60.94 26.90
N ILE A 16 25.23 -61.42 26.93
CA ILE A 16 26.22 -61.05 27.97
C ILE A 16 27.57 -60.80 27.31
N SER A 17 28.10 -59.58 27.45
CA SER A 17 29.49 -59.29 27.09
C SER A 17 30.40 -59.55 28.33
N CYS A 18 31.22 -60.56 28.23
CA CYS A 18 32.12 -60.89 29.29
C CYS A 18 33.54 -60.34 29.05
N PHE A 19 34.03 -59.56 29.97
CA PHE A 19 35.41 -59.06 29.99
C PHE A 19 36.25 -59.88 30.96
N PHE A 20 37.32 -60.49 30.45
CA PHE A 20 38.26 -61.23 31.27
C PHE A 20 39.51 -60.36 31.48
N ASN A 21 39.79 -60.01 32.73
CA ASN A 21 40.97 -59.24 33.08
C ASN A 21 41.96 -60.14 33.88
N PRO A 22 43.22 -60.27 33.49
CA PRO A 22 44.22 -61.00 34.24
C PRO A 22 44.59 -60.20 35.49
N LEU A 23 44.57 -60.91 36.64
CA LEU A 23 45.10 -60.45 37.93
C LEU A 23 46.29 -61.28 38.30
N GLN A 24 47.47 -60.68 38.44
CA GLN A 24 48.70 -61.35 38.90
C GLN A 24 48.72 -61.35 40.42
N ALA A 25 48.73 -62.55 41.01
CA ALA A 25 48.89 -62.77 42.45
C ALA A 25 50.07 -63.74 42.67
N GLY A 26 51.25 -63.20 42.88
CA GLY A 26 52.48 -63.99 42.97
C GLY A 26 52.89 -64.59 41.61
N ASP A 27 53.21 -65.86 41.55
CA ASP A 27 53.53 -66.58 40.31
C ASP A 27 52.35 -67.15 39.57
N GLU A 28 51.14 -66.94 40.09
CA GLU A 28 49.88 -67.40 39.45
C GLU A 28 49.09 -66.29 38.85
N THR A 29 48.50 -66.51 37.65
CA THR A 29 47.62 -65.58 36.96
C THR A 29 46.17 -65.96 37.19
N TRP A 30 45.42 -65.09 37.91
CA TRP A 30 43.97 -65.25 38.12
C TRP A 30 43.24 -64.41 37.13
N TRP A 31 42.09 -64.91 36.67
CA TRP A 31 41.24 -64.18 35.72
C TRP A 31 39.95 -63.70 36.40
N SER A 32 39.74 -62.41 36.46
CA SER A 32 38.47 -61.89 36.90
C SER A 32 37.54 -61.74 35.69
N MET A 33 36.33 -62.23 35.83
CA MET A 33 35.27 -62.08 34.79
C MET A 33 34.27 -61.06 35.27
N THR A 34 34.07 -59.98 34.45
CA THR A 34 32.98 -59.01 34.61
C THR A 34 32.08 -59.16 33.43
N GLY A 35 30.78 -59.44 33.66
CA GLY A 35 29.76 -59.57 32.66
C GLY A 35 28.80 -58.41 32.73
N LEU A 36 28.51 -57.77 31.58
CA LEU A 36 27.49 -56.79 31.43
C LEU A 36 26.33 -57.42 30.65
N TYR A 37 25.12 -57.33 31.16
CA TYR A 37 23.92 -57.74 30.42
C TYR A 37 23.67 -56.75 29.30
N THR A 38 23.82 -57.17 28.06
CA THR A 38 23.59 -56.34 26.86
C THR A 38 22.12 -56.01 26.67
N ALA A 39 21.22 -56.90 27.11
CA ALA A 39 19.79 -56.68 26.99
C ALA A 39 19.29 -55.44 27.77
N ASP A 40 19.81 -55.21 28.97
CA ASP A 40 19.45 -54.04 29.78
C ASP A 40 20.06 -52.74 29.21
N ALA A 41 21.28 -52.82 28.66
CA ALA A 41 21.91 -51.68 28.00
C ALA A 41 21.19 -51.31 26.68
N GLU A 42 20.80 -52.30 25.89
CA GLU A 42 20.04 -52.07 24.65
C GLU A 42 18.64 -51.49 24.90
N SER A 43 17.93 -52.01 25.91
CA SER A 43 16.60 -51.48 26.25
C SER A 43 16.65 -50.02 26.70
N THR A 44 17.66 -49.67 27.50
CA THR A 44 17.89 -48.30 27.97
C THR A 44 18.31 -47.37 26.81
N LEU A 45 19.15 -47.82 25.88
CA LEU A 45 19.53 -47.08 24.68
C LEU A 45 18.35 -46.84 23.75
N VAL A 46 17.52 -47.83 23.50
CA VAL A 46 16.31 -47.67 22.65
C VAL A 46 15.32 -46.71 23.29
N GLN A 47 15.12 -46.77 24.60
CA GLN A 47 14.22 -45.88 25.31
C GLN A 47 14.72 -44.43 25.31
N THR A 48 15.99 -44.18 25.56
CA THR A 48 16.60 -42.86 25.52
C THR A 48 16.60 -42.28 24.10
N THR A 49 16.89 -43.08 23.07
CA THR A 49 16.86 -42.64 21.67
C THR A 49 15.44 -42.28 21.26
N ARG A 50 14.44 -43.03 21.67
CA ARG A 50 13.01 -42.73 21.39
C ARG A 50 12.58 -41.43 22.07
N LEU A 51 12.96 -41.19 23.33
CA LEU A 51 12.73 -39.95 24.05
C LEU A 51 13.38 -38.75 23.37
N LEU A 52 14.64 -38.87 22.93
CA LEU A 52 15.37 -37.82 22.21
C LEU A 52 14.69 -37.49 20.85
N LEU A 53 14.23 -38.50 20.12
CA LEU A 53 13.49 -38.32 18.87
C LEU A 53 12.18 -37.59 19.10
N LEU A 54 11.41 -37.97 20.14
CA LEU A 54 10.14 -37.27 20.46
C LEU A 54 10.41 -35.83 20.90
N LEU A 55 11.42 -35.54 21.70
CA LEU A 55 11.78 -34.19 22.10
C LEU A 55 12.25 -33.33 20.90
N SER A 56 13.06 -33.93 20.01
CA SER A 56 13.51 -33.23 18.80
C SER A 56 12.34 -32.91 17.86
N LEU A 57 11.42 -33.85 17.69
CA LEU A 57 10.22 -33.61 16.89
C LEU A 57 9.31 -32.54 17.51
N ALA A 58 9.12 -32.59 18.82
CA ALA A 58 8.32 -31.58 19.54
C ALA A 58 8.96 -30.19 19.42
N SER A 59 10.29 -30.05 19.58
CA SER A 59 10.99 -28.79 19.43
C SER A 59 10.87 -28.24 18.00
N LEU A 60 10.98 -29.11 17.00
CA LEU A 60 10.81 -28.72 15.59
C LEU A 60 9.40 -28.18 15.32
N LEU A 61 8.36 -28.81 15.86
CA LEU A 61 6.98 -28.37 15.72
C LEU A 61 6.74 -27.02 16.41
N VAL A 62 7.32 -26.80 17.59
CA VAL A 62 7.25 -25.51 18.30
C VAL A 62 7.93 -24.41 17.49
N ILE A 63 9.14 -24.65 16.98
CA ILE A 63 9.85 -23.67 16.14
C ILE A 63 9.03 -23.35 14.89
N LEU A 64 8.50 -24.36 14.21
CA LEU A 64 7.66 -24.16 13.02
C LEU A 64 6.42 -23.33 13.34
N ALA A 65 5.73 -23.61 14.46
CA ALA A 65 4.57 -22.84 14.90
C ALA A 65 4.92 -21.37 15.17
N VAL A 66 6.03 -21.11 15.88
CA VAL A 66 6.53 -19.75 16.15
C VAL A 66 6.83 -19.01 14.83
N VAL A 67 7.55 -19.65 13.92
CA VAL A 67 7.88 -19.06 12.61
C VAL A 67 6.61 -18.71 11.83
N ILE A 68 5.62 -19.60 11.78
CA ILE A 68 4.35 -19.35 11.11
C ILE A 68 3.60 -18.15 11.73
N VAL A 69 3.58 -18.07 13.06
CA VAL A 69 2.92 -16.95 13.78
C VAL A 69 3.62 -15.62 13.46
N VAL A 70 4.95 -15.59 13.56
CA VAL A 70 5.75 -14.39 13.27
C VAL A 70 5.56 -13.94 11.81
N LEU A 71 5.67 -14.87 10.86
CA LEU A 71 5.45 -14.56 9.43
C LEU A 71 4.06 -14.00 9.17
N ARG A 72 3.03 -14.60 9.77
CA ARG A 72 1.65 -14.09 9.63
C ARG A 72 1.47 -12.70 10.23
N GLN A 73 2.08 -12.42 11.39
CA GLN A 73 2.03 -11.09 11.99
C GLN A 73 2.76 -10.03 11.17
N MET A 74 3.84 -10.38 10.48
CA MET A 74 4.59 -9.44 9.64
C MET A 74 3.94 -9.24 8.26
N LEU A 75 3.39 -10.29 7.65
CA LEU A 75 2.85 -10.22 6.29
C LEU A 75 1.43 -9.65 6.20
N ARG A 76 0.59 -9.82 7.23
CA ARG A 76 -0.78 -9.29 7.23
C ARG A 76 -0.89 -7.78 7.01
N PRO A 77 -0.09 -6.93 7.66
CA PRO A 77 -0.14 -5.48 7.42
C PRO A 77 0.25 -5.11 5.99
N VAL A 78 1.27 -5.76 5.42
CA VAL A 78 1.69 -5.54 4.03
C VAL A 78 0.54 -5.84 3.04
N GLN A 79 -0.20 -6.93 3.29
CA GLN A 79 -1.39 -7.26 2.48
C GLN A 79 -2.50 -6.21 2.61
N ARG A 80 -2.65 -5.55 3.77
CA ARG A 80 -3.62 -4.45 3.92
C ARG A 80 -3.21 -3.24 3.10
N VAL A 81 -1.93 -2.86 3.13
CA VAL A 81 -1.43 -1.76 2.29
C VAL A 81 -1.58 -2.08 0.80
N ALA A 82 -1.30 -3.33 0.39
CA ALA A 82 -1.50 -3.75 -1.00
C ALA A 82 -2.98 -3.66 -1.44
N ARG A 83 -3.92 -4.11 -0.59
CA ARG A 83 -5.37 -3.97 -0.89
C ARG A 83 -5.80 -2.50 -0.95
N ALA A 84 -5.30 -1.67 -0.03
CA ALA A 84 -5.56 -0.24 -0.07
C ALA A 84 -5.04 0.40 -1.37
N ALA A 85 -3.88 -0.04 -1.87
CA ALA A 85 -3.37 0.41 -3.16
C ALA A 85 -4.30 0.00 -4.32
N ASP A 86 -4.87 -1.21 -4.29
CA ASP A 86 -5.85 -1.67 -5.28
C ASP A 86 -7.16 -0.86 -5.21
N GLU A 87 -7.63 -0.51 -4.01
CA GLU A 87 -8.79 0.36 -3.82
C GLU A 87 -8.53 1.76 -4.36
N ILE A 88 -7.37 2.37 -4.07
CA ILE A 88 -6.96 3.65 -4.64
C ILE A 88 -6.92 3.59 -6.16
N ALA A 89 -6.35 2.52 -6.72
CA ALA A 89 -6.30 2.33 -8.18
C ALA A 89 -7.69 2.20 -8.82
N SER A 90 -8.68 1.70 -8.07
CA SER A 90 -10.09 1.65 -8.49
C SER A 90 -10.87 2.96 -8.28
N GLY A 91 -10.20 3.99 -7.71
CA GLY A 91 -10.79 5.30 -7.45
C GLY A 91 -11.40 5.47 -6.06
N ASN A 92 -11.32 4.45 -5.20
CA ASN A 92 -11.76 4.59 -3.81
C ASN A 92 -10.64 5.23 -2.97
N LEU A 93 -10.82 6.49 -2.62
CA LEU A 93 -9.88 7.25 -1.77
C LEU A 93 -10.35 7.32 -0.30
N GLU A 94 -11.45 6.65 0.08
CA GLU A 94 -11.94 6.57 1.45
C GLU A 94 -11.36 5.37 2.19
N ILE A 95 -10.05 5.26 2.24
CA ILE A 95 -9.36 4.20 2.94
C ILE A 95 -8.77 4.71 4.26
N GLN A 96 -8.78 3.85 5.28
CA GLN A 96 -8.07 4.09 6.53
C GLN A 96 -7.06 2.97 6.75
N LEU A 97 -5.79 3.34 6.86
CA LEU A 97 -4.71 2.44 7.19
C LEU A 97 -4.37 2.54 8.66
N ASP A 98 -4.08 1.41 9.29
CA ASP A 98 -3.62 1.35 10.66
C ASP A 98 -2.15 1.81 10.73
N VAL A 99 -1.94 3.05 11.17
CA VAL A 99 -0.62 3.68 11.32
C VAL A 99 -0.08 3.57 12.76
N SER A 100 -0.72 2.77 13.62
CA SER A 100 -0.34 2.64 15.04
C SER A 100 1.00 1.95 15.27
N ARG A 101 1.56 1.30 14.26
CA ARG A 101 2.85 0.60 14.34
C ARG A 101 4.03 1.58 14.24
N HIS A 102 5.07 1.31 15.04
CA HIS A 102 6.31 2.10 15.09
C HIS A 102 7.47 1.40 14.35
N ASP A 103 7.16 0.58 13.35
CA ASP A 103 8.12 -0.12 12.49
C ASP A 103 8.06 0.41 11.05
N GLU A 104 8.86 -0.18 10.15
CA GLU A 104 8.93 0.21 8.73
C GLU A 104 7.57 0.06 8.03
N ILE A 105 6.74 -0.88 8.48
CA ILE A 105 5.39 -1.08 7.96
C ILE A 105 4.45 0.04 8.40
N GLY A 106 4.58 0.51 9.64
CA GLY A 106 3.83 1.68 10.12
C GLY A 106 4.22 2.95 9.38
N LEU A 107 5.52 3.14 9.10
CA LEU A 107 6.00 4.26 8.28
C LEU A 107 5.44 4.18 6.85
N LEU A 108 5.45 3.00 6.25
CA LEU A 108 4.87 2.78 4.92
C LEU A 108 3.37 3.08 4.92
N ALA A 109 2.62 2.57 5.88
CA ALA A 109 1.18 2.82 6.02
C ALA A 109 0.88 4.32 6.18
N GLY A 110 1.68 5.04 7.01
CA GLY A 110 1.56 6.48 7.19
C GLY A 110 1.82 7.28 5.91
N SER A 111 2.84 6.90 5.16
CA SER A 111 3.15 7.53 3.86
C SER A 111 2.02 7.31 2.84
N PHE A 112 1.46 6.10 2.79
CA PHE A 112 0.30 5.79 1.96
C PHE A 112 -0.95 6.59 2.37
N GLN A 113 -1.21 6.68 3.68
CA GLN A 113 -2.32 7.47 4.21
C GLN A 113 -2.21 8.94 3.79
N THR A 114 -1.03 9.56 4.00
CA THR A 114 -0.76 10.94 3.59
C THR A 114 -0.92 11.14 2.09
N MET A 115 -0.43 10.22 1.28
CA MET A 115 -0.60 10.26 -0.18
C MET A 115 -2.08 10.25 -0.57
N THR A 116 -2.86 9.35 0.03
CA THR A 116 -4.29 9.21 -0.28
C THR A 116 -5.08 10.44 0.15
N GLU A 117 -4.80 10.99 1.32
CA GLU A 117 -5.41 12.23 1.80
C GLU A 117 -5.11 13.43 0.89
N ASN A 118 -3.87 13.53 0.42
CA ASN A 118 -3.49 14.57 -0.54
C ASN A 118 -4.21 14.41 -1.88
N LEU A 119 -4.26 13.20 -2.43
CA LEU A 119 -5.00 12.92 -3.67
C LEU A 119 -6.48 13.23 -3.53
N ARG A 120 -7.10 12.78 -2.43
CA ARG A 120 -8.51 13.04 -2.14
C ARG A 120 -8.81 14.53 -2.08
N ALA A 121 -8.01 15.29 -1.34
CA ALA A 121 -8.20 16.73 -1.21
C ALA A 121 -8.03 17.47 -2.56
N ILE A 122 -7.03 17.10 -3.36
CA ILE A 122 -6.85 17.66 -4.70
C ILE A 122 -8.05 17.36 -5.62
N ILE A 123 -8.53 16.11 -5.62
CA ILE A 123 -9.67 15.71 -6.46
C ILE A 123 -10.95 16.46 -6.02
N GLN A 124 -11.20 16.58 -4.72
CA GLN A 124 -12.33 17.31 -4.19
C GLN A 124 -12.26 18.82 -4.50
N ASP A 125 -11.06 19.40 -4.48
CA ASP A 125 -10.87 20.81 -4.83
C ASP A 125 -11.06 21.06 -6.34
N ILE A 126 -10.60 20.12 -7.18
CA ILE A 126 -10.86 20.16 -8.63
C ILE A 126 -12.36 20.08 -8.91
N ASP A 127 -13.04 19.11 -8.27
CA ASP A 127 -14.49 18.93 -8.41
C ASP A 127 -15.24 20.20 -8.03
N TYR A 128 -14.90 20.79 -6.87
CA TYR A 128 -15.44 22.06 -6.44
C TYR A 128 -15.22 23.19 -7.48
N MET A 129 -13.99 23.34 -7.99
CA MET A 129 -13.70 24.39 -8.98
C MET A 129 -14.48 24.18 -10.28
N LEU A 130 -14.60 22.94 -10.75
CA LEU A 130 -15.34 22.63 -11.97
C LEU A 130 -16.85 22.78 -11.78
N ASP A 131 -17.38 22.44 -10.62
CA ASP A 131 -18.79 22.62 -10.29
C ASP A 131 -19.17 24.11 -10.29
N GLU A 132 -18.40 24.95 -9.63
CA GLU A 132 -18.60 26.42 -9.66
C GLU A 132 -18.52 26.98 -11.08
N MET A 133 -17.55 26.50 -11.88
CA MET A 133 -17.45 26.91 -13.29
C MET A 133 -18.68 26.47 -14.09
N SER A 134 -19.27 25.34 -13.79
CA SER A 134 -20.45 24.78 -14.47
C SER A 134 -21.70 25.66 -14.29
N VAL A 135 -21.82 26.32 -13.15
CA VAL A 135 -22.91 27.27 -12.87
C VAL A 135 -22.59 28.72 -13.28
N GLY A 136 -21.45 28.91 -13.97
CA GLY A 136 -21.05 30.23 -14.50
C GLY A 136 -20.26 31.10 -13.50
N ASN A 137 -19.87 30.57 -12.34
CA ASN A 137 -19.01 31.29 -11.41
C ASN A 137 -17.56 31.13 -11.80
N PHE A 138 -16.96 32.13 -12.42
CA PHE A 138 -15.56 32.17 -12.82
C PHE A 138 -14.66 32.96 -11.84
N CYS A 139 -15.24 33.46 -10.72
CA CYS A 139 -14.51 34.15 -9.67
C CYS A 139 -14.09 33.18 -8.55
N ILE A 140 -13.46 32.08 -8.92
CA ILE A 140 -13.09 31.00 -8.02
C ILE A 140 -11.57 30.90 -7.83
N ASN A 141 -11.18 30.42 -6.65
CA ASN A 141 -9.82 30.04 -6.32
C ASN A 141 -9.83 28.67 -5.67
N THR A 142 -8.69 27.97 -5.72
CA THR A 142 -8.48 26.73 -4.98
C THR A 142 -8.58 26.99 -3.47
N ARG A 143 -9.10 26.00 -2.75
CA ARG A 143 -9.12 25.97 -1.27
C ARG A 143 -7.89 25.25 -0.69
N GLU A 144 -7.20 24.48 -1.53
CA GLU A 144 -6.15 23.54 -1.13
C GLU A 144 -4.79 23.85 -1.81
N GLU A 145 -4.45 25.14 -2.00
CA GLU A 145 -3.24 25.56 -2.75
C GLU A 145 -1.96 24.88 -2.28
N ALA A 146 -1.79 24.68 -0.96
CA ALA A 146 -0.62 24.06 -0.37
C ALA A 146 -0.41 22.59 -0.76
N ARG A 147 -1.44 21.92 -1.26
CA ARG A 147 -1.41 20.51 -1.68
C ARG A 147 -0.98 20.33 -3.14
N TYR A 148 -1.03 21.38 -3.94
CA TYR A 148 -0.64 21.33 -5.36
C TYR A 148 0.87 21.48 -5.52
N VAL A 149 1.63 20.52 -4.97
CA VAL A 149 3.10 20.49 -5.06
C VAL A 149 3.57 19.65 -6.25
N GLY A 150 4.72 20.00 -6.80
CA GLY A 150 5.34 19.28 -7.92
C GLY A 150 4.43 19.24 -9.16
N GLU A 151 4.21 18.07 -9.72
CA GLU A 151 3.41 17.87 -10.94
C GLU A 151 1.93 18.26 -10.77
N TYR A 152 1.39 18.21 -9.56
CA TYR A 152 0.00 18.64 -9.31
C TYR A 152 -0.21 20.14 -9.55
N GLY A 153 0.82 20.96 -9.35
CA GLY A 153 0.77 22.40 -9.66
C GLY A 153 0.39 22.69 -11.10
N ARG A 154 0.80 21.85 -12.04
CA ARG A 154 0.47 21.98 -13.46
C ARG A 154 -1.02 21.81 -13.74
N ILE A 155 -1.71 20.99 -12.96
CA ILE A 155 -3.16 20.82 -13.06
C ILE A 155 -3.85 22.12 -12.65
N LEU A 156 -3.48 22.67 -11.49
CA LEU A 156 -4.03 23.93 -10.99
C LEU A 156 -3.80 25.09 -11.97
N ASP A 157 -2.59 25.20 -12.52
CA ASP A 157 -2.26 26.23 -13.52
C ASP A 157 -3.12 26.09 -14.78
N SER A 158 -3.40 24.87 -15.20
CA SER A 158 -4.25 24.59 -16.35
C SER A 158 -5.70 25.00 -16.09
N ILE A 159 -6.24 24.65 -14.92
CA ILE A 159 -7.60 25.06 -14.50
C ILE A 159 -7.68 26.58 -14.42
N ARG A 160 -6.70 27.24 -13.81
CA ARG A 160 -6.62 28.71 -13.74
C ARG A 160 -6.57 29.38 -15.11
N ARG A 161 -5.88 28.77 -16.07
CA ARG A 161 -5.82 29.27 -17.45
C ARG A 161 -7.16 29.12 -18.16
N ILE A 162 -7.81 27.97 -18.03
CA ILE A 162 -9.13 27.72 -18.57
C ILE A 162 -10.13 28.75 -18.01
N ASN A 163 -10.18 28.90 -16.71
CA ASN A 163 -11.04 29.84 -16.00
C ASN A 163 -10.88 31.29 -16.50
N ARG A 164 -9.61 31.76 -16.60
CA ARG A 164 -9.29 33.11 -17.13
C ARG A 164 -9.73 33.27 -18.57
N THR A 165 -9.50 32.27 -19.42
CA THR A 165 -9.87 32.34 -20.85
C THR A 165 -11.39 32.39 -21.01
N LEU A 166 -12.12 31.52 -20.31
CA LEU A 166 -13.59 31.51 -20.34
C LEU A 166 -14.20 32.84 -19.84
N SER A 167 -13.70 33.31 -18.67
CA SER A 167 -14.12 34.59 -18.10
C SER A 167 -13.88 35.78 -19.06
N HIS A 168 -12.74 35.77 -19.77
CA HIS A 168 -12.43 36.79 -20.76
C HIS A 168 -13.36 36.70 -21.97
N THR A 169 -13.58 35.50 -22.52
CA THR A 169 -14.47 35.29 -23.68
C THR A 169 -15.91 35.70 -23.38
N LEU A 170 -16.41 35.32 -22.19
CA LEU A 170 -17.77 35.70 -21.77
C LEU A 170 -17.95 37.21 -21.65
N ARG A 171 -16.92 37.94 -21.10
CA ARG A 171 -16.94 39.40 -21.06
C ARG A 171 -16.95 40.04 -22.47
N GLN A 172 -16.19 39.44 -23.41
CA GLN A 172 -16.23 39.92 -24.82
C GLN A 172 -17.59 39.69 -25.46
N ILE A 173 -18.22 38.54 -25.20
CA ILE A 173 -19.58 38.25 -25.71
C ILE A 173 -20.58 39.24 -25.11
N ASP A 174 -20.53 39.51 -23.81
CA ASP A 174 -21.40 40.50 -23.15
C ASP A 174 -21.21 41.89 -23.77
N GLY A 175 -19.96 42.34 -23.95
CA GLY A 175 -19.66 43.60 -24.65
C GLY A 175 -20.20 43.65 -26.08
N ALA A 176 -20.03 42.57 -26.85
CA ALA A 176 -20.56 42.47 -28.20
C ALA A 176 -22.11 42.50 -28.23
N ALA A 177 -22.76 41.81 -27.29
CA ALA A 177 -24.22 41.83 -27.14
C ALA A 177 -24.74 43.25 -26.83
N ASN A 178 -24.07 43.98 -25.96
CA ASN A 178 -24.39 45.37 -25.64
C ASN A 178 -24.24 46.31 -26.86
N HIS A 179 -23.18 46.11 -27.68
CA HIS A 179 -23.01 46.84 -28.92
C HIS A 179 -24.10 46.54 -29.93
N VAL A 180 -24.52 45.28 -30.10
CA VAL A 180 -25.65 44.89 -30.98
C VAL A 180 -26.95 45.49 -30.47
N PHE A 181 -27.19 45.49 -29.17
CA PHE A 181 -28.36 46.10 -28.57
C PHE A 181 -28.43 47.61 -28.87
N SER A 182 -27.37 48.35 -28.58
CA SER A 182 -27.29 49.79 -28.86
C SER A 182 -27.38 50.12 -30.36
N GLY A 183 -26.79 49.32 -31.23
CA GLY A 183 -26.89 49.45 -32.66
C GLY A 183 -28.33 49.20 -33.16
N SER A 184 -29.03 48.23 -32.58
CA SER A 184 -30.41 47.93 -32.88
C SER A 184 -31.36 49.08 -32.45
N GLU A 185 -31.13 49.71 -31.33
CA GLU A 185 -31.85 50.86 -30.83
C GLU A 185 -31.64 52.06 -31.75
N GLN A 186 -30.39 52.37 -32.14
CA GLN A 186 -30.08 53.42 -33.11
C GLN A 186 -30.75 53.17 -34.48
N ALA A 187 -30.72 51.94 -34.96
CA ALA A 187 -31.40 51.56 -36.20
C ALA A 187 -32.94 51.77 -36.12
N SER A 188 -33.54 51.44 -34.98
CA SER A 188 -34.98 51.67 -34.74
C SER A 188 -35.30 53.14 -34.73
N VAL A 189 -34.55 54.01 -34.07
CA VAL A 189 -34.72 55.45 -34.05
C VAL A 189 -34.54 56.03 -35.47
N GLY A 190 -33.53 55.59 -36.22
CA GLY A 190 -33.26 55.97 -37.58
C GLY A 190 -34.43 55.60 -38.52
N ALA A 191 -35.00 54.41 -38.39
CA ALA A 191 -36.15 53.97 -39.15
C ALA A 191 -37.42 54.82 -38.86
N GLN A 192 -37.64 55.14 -37.57
CA GLN A 192 -38.74 56.04 -37.19
C GLN A 192 -38.59 57.45 -37.79
N SER A 193 -37.38 58.02 -37.71
CA SER A 193 -37.12 59.33 -38.33
C SER A 193 -37.30 59.32 -39.86
N MET A 194 -36.88 58.23 -40.50
CA MET A 194 -37.08 58.05 -41.95
C MET A 194 -38.55 57.92 -42.31
N ALA A 195 -39.34 57.15 -41.54
CA ALA A 195 -40.81 57.05 -41.74
C ALA A 195 -41.52 58.39 -41.57
N GLN A 196 -41.09 59.17 -40.57
CA GLN A 196 -41.65 60.51 -40.36
C GLN A 196 -41.28 61.45 -41.52
N GLY A 197 -40.04 61.48 -41.96
CA GLY A 197 -39.59 62.27 -43.11
C GLY A 197 -40.27 61.86 -44.41
N ALA A 198 -40.54 60.59 -44.63
CA ALA A 198 -41.36 60.13 -45.79
C ALA A 198 -42.76 60.60 -45.71
N THR A 199 -43.38 60.66 -44.53
CA THR A 199 -44.73 61.20 -44.32
C THR A 199 -44.80 62.72 -44.61
N GLU A 200 -43.78 63.45 -44.10
CA GLU A 200 -43.67 64.89 -44.37
C GLU A 200 -43.45 65.19 -45.85
N GLN A 201 -42.60 64.40 -46.53
CA GLN A 201 -42.44 64.53 -47.99
C GLN A 201 -43.70 64.21 -48.76
N ALA A 202 -44.48 63.18 -48.40
CA ALA A 202 -45.76 62.85 -49.01
C ALA A 202 -46.74 63.97 -48.82
N SER A 203 -46.82 64.59 -47.66
CA SER A 203 -47.71 65.77 -47.40
C SER A 203 -47.29 66.98 -48.22
N ALA A 204 -45.99 67.28 -48.31
CA ALA A 204 -45.47 68.38 -49.12
C ALA A 204 -45.74 68.17 -50.63
N ILE A 205 -45.69 66.96 -51.13
CA ILE A 205 -46.05 66.63 -52.52
C ILE A 205 -47.55 66.83 -52.75
N GLN A 206 -48.41 66.49 -51.76
CA GLN A 206 -49.86 66.76 -51.86
C GLN A 206 -50.19 68.23 -51.82
N GLU A 207 -49.45 69.08 -51.18
CA GLU A 207 -49.67 70.54 -51.20
C GLU A 207 -49.20 71.21 -52.51
N LEU A 208 -48.35 70.57 -53.27
CA LEU A 208 -47.80 71.08 -54.52
C LEU A 208 -48.62 70.62 -55.77
N ALA A 209 -49.55 69.69 -55.61
CA ALA A 209 -50.39 69.15 -56.67
C ALA A 209 -51.74 69.81 -56.72
#